data_a92b46c64d215e5d8861eaf470cd96be
#
_entry.id   a92b46c64d215e5d8861eaf470cd96be
#
_cell.length_a   1.000
_cell.length_b   1.000
_cell.length_c   1.000
_cell.angle_alpha   90.00
_cell.angle_beta   90.00
_cell.angle_gamma   90.00
#
_symmetry.space_group_name_H-M   'P 1'
#
loop_
_entity.id
_entity.type
_entity.pdbx_description
1 polymer ?
#
loop_
_entity_poly.entity_id
_entity_poly.type
_entity_poly.pdbx_seq_one_letter_code
_entity_poly.pdbx_strand_id
1 'polypeptide(L)'
;MQLVGKYGLKNKREVWRVHLTLSKFRKAARELLTLEEKDPRRLFEGAALLRRMHRYGLLSNEELKLDYVLGLTLNKLLDRRLQTRLSHDSFHSKSIHQARTVIKHRHIRVGKNLVNAPSFMVRTESEKRINLAPLSPFETNKPSRTSKKKNKGKKPAE
;
A
#
# COMPACT_ATOMS: atom_id res chain seq x y z
N MET A 1 -15.33 -11.66 -6.17
CA MET A 1 -15.90 -10.84 -5.10
C MET A 1 -15.08 -10.85 -3.81
N GLN A 2 -14.53 -11.99 -3.36
CA GLN A 2 -13.76 -12.12 -2.11
C GLN A 2 -12.61 -11.11 -1.95
N LEU A 3 -11.77 -10.90 -2.96
CA LEU A 3 -10.66 -9.95 -2.89
C LEU A 3 -11.11 -8.50 -2.70
N VAL A 4 -12.22 -8.11 -3.32
CA VAL A 4 -12.77 -6.75 -3.19
C VAL A 4 -13.19 -6.48 -1.74
N GLY A 5 -13.85 -7.44 -1.09
CA GLY A 5 -14.22 -7.36 0.31
C GLY A 5 -13.02 -7.38 1.24
N LYS A 6 -12.12 -8.36 1.06
CA LYS A 6 -10.92 -8.53 1.91
C LYS A 6 -10.04 -7.28 1.96
N TYR A 7 -9.80 -6.65 0.81
CA TYR A 7 -8.91 -5.50 0.69
C TYR A 7 -9.63 -4.14 0.66
N GLY A 8 -10.93 -4.10 0.90
CA GLY A 8 -11.72 -2.86 0.93
C GLY A 8 -11.61 -2.04 -0.36
N LEU A 9 -11.60 -2.73 -1.51
CA LEU A 9 -11.47 -2.09 -2.82
C LEU A 9 -12.81 -1.47 -3.24
N LYS A 10 -12.76 -0.40 -4.03
CA LYS A 10 -13.97 0.27 -4.50
C LYS A 10 -14.72 -0.56 -5.54
N ASN A 11 -13.99 -1.20 -6.45
CA ASN A 11 -14.56 -1.96 -7.58
C ASN A 11 -13.58 -3.02 -8.08
N LYS A 12 -14.06 -3.89 -8.99
CA LYS A 12 -13.25 -4.93 -9.66
C LYS A 12 -12.10 -4.35 -10.49
N ARG A 13 -12.22 -3.11 -10.99
CA ARG A 13 -11.20 -2.43 -11.79
C ARG A 13 -9.89 -2.24 -11.01
N GLU A 14 -9.94 -2.05 -9.69
CA GLU A 14 -8.72 -1.98 -8.87
C GLU A 14 -7.99 -3.33 -8.84
N VAL A 15 -8.72 -4.45 -8.81
CA VAL A 15 -8.14 -5.80 -8.93
C VAL A 15 -7.50 -6.01 -10.29
N TRP A 16 -8.20 -5.65 -11.38
CA TRP A 16 -7.69 -5.80 -12.74
C TRP A 16 -6.41 -5.00 -12.99
N ARG A 17 -6.32 -3.81 -12.43
CA ARG A 17 -5.07 -3.01 -12.46
C ARG A 17 -3.89 -3.74 -11.85
N VAL A 18 -4.08 -4.32 -10.68
CA VAL A 18 -3.03 -5.08 -9.99
C VAL A 18 -2.69 -6.34 -10.77
N HIS A 19 -3.70 -7.01 -11.33
CA HIS A 19 -3.48 -8.17 -12.20
C HIS A 19 -2.65 -7.82 -13.44
N LEU A 20 -2.95 -6.69 -14.10
CA LEU A 20 -2.17 -6.21 -15.23
C LEU A 20 -0.71 -5.92 -14.84
N THR A 21 -0.50 -5.31 -13.68
CA THR A 21 0.86 -5.04 -13.16
C THR A 21 1.62 -6.35 -12.92
N LEU A 22 0.96 -7.33 -12.29
CA LEU A 22 1.54 -8.65 -12.07
C LEU A 22 1.89 -9.36 -13.39
N SER A 23 0.99 -9.28 -14.38
CA SER A 23 1.24 -9.85 -15.71
C SER A 23 2.46 -9.23 -16.41
N LYS A 24 2.65 -7.89 -16.25
CA LYS A 24 3.85 -7.20 -16.77
C LYS A 24 5.13 -7.68 -16.08
N PHE A 25 5.11 -7.87 -14.76
CA PHE A 25 6.29 -8.39 -14.04
C PHE A 25 6.62 -9.81 -14.49
N ARG A 26 5.62 -10.68 -14.58
CA ARG A 26 5.83 -12.05 -15.05
C ARG A 26 6.29 -12.10 -16.51
N LYS A 27 5.78 -11.21 -17.37
CA LYS A 27 6.23 -11.11 -18.77
C LYS A 27 7.72 -10.73 -18.82
N ALA A 28 8.12 -9.68 -18.13
CA ALA A 28 9.51 -9.26 -18.08
C ALA A 28 10.44 -10.37 -17.54
N ALA A 29 10.03 -11.06 -16.47
CA ALA A 29 10.82 -12.18 -15.94
C ALA A 29 10.96 -13.33 -16.96
N ARG A 30 9.89 -13.68 -17.68
CA ARG A 30 9.95 -14.72 -18.73
C ARG A 30 10.88 -14.32 -19.87
N GLU A 31 10.78 -13.09 -20.36
CA GLU A 31 11.67 -12.57 -21.41
C GLU A 31 13.14 -12.63 -20.99
N LEU A 32 13.44 -12.33 -19.73
CA LEU A 32 14.81 -12.42 -19.20
C LEU A 32 15.29 -13.87 -19.00
N LEU A 33 14.39 -14.78 -18.67
CA LEU A 33 14.73 -16.20 -18.49
C LEU A 33 14.97 -16.93 -19.81
N THR A 34 14.45 -16.42 -20.94
CA THR A 34 14.75 -16.97 -22.27
C THR A 34 16.14 -16.62 -22.78
N LEU A 35 16.81 -15.61 -22.20
CA LEU A 35 18.16 -15.23 -22.52
C LEU A 35 19.18 -16.16 -21.82
N GLU A 36 20.38 -16.28 -22.37
CA GLU A 36 21.47 -17.01 -21.75
C GLU A 36 21.84 -16.44 -20.37
N GLU A 37 22.33 -17.29 -19.45
CA GLU A 37 22.66 -16.87 -18.09
C GLU A 37 23.72 -15.77 -18.02
N LYS A 38 24.67 -15.78 -18.95
CA LYS A 38 25.77 -14.82 -19.04
C LYS A 38 25.42 -13.57 -19.87
N ASP A 39 24.24 -13.50 -20.45
CA ASP A 39 23.82 -12.34 -21.24
C ASP A 39 23.84 -11.06 -20.38
N PRO A 40 24.57 -10.02 -20.80
CA PRO A 40 24.67 -8.77 -20.05
C PRO A 40 23.31 -8.10 -19.84
N ARG A 41 22.38 -8.29 -20.78
CA ARG A 41 20.99 -7.78 -20.65
C ARG A 41 20.25 -8.51 -19.52
N ARG A 42 20.35 -9.86 -19.47
CA ARG A 42 19.75 -10.65 -18.39
C ARG A 42 20.29 -10.27 -17.03
N LEU A 43 21.60 -10.09 -16.92
CA LEU A 43 22.27 -9.70 -15.67
C LEU A 43 21.81 -8.31 -15.22
N PHE A 44 21.84 -7.31 -16.10
CA PHE A 44 21.52 -5.93 -15.75
C PHE A 44 20.02 -5.71 -15.47
N GLU A 45 19.16 -6.06 -16.43
CA GLU A 45 17.71 -5.87 -16.29
C GLU A 45 17.13 -6.81 -15.22
N GLY A 46 17.66 -8.04 -15.11
CA GLY A 46 17.26 -9.00 -14.08
C GLY A 46 17.57 -8.48 -12.67
N ALA A 47 18.79 -8.02 -12.43
CA ALA A 47 19.16 -7.41 -11.15
C ALA A 47 18.31 -6.17 -10.82
N ALA A 48 18.02 -5.34 -11.81
CA ALA A 48 17.16 -4.16 -11.64
C ALA A 48 15.71 -4.55 -11.28
N LEU A 49 15.17 -5.58 -11.93
CA LEU A 49 13.83 -6.11 -11.63
C LEU A 49 13.77 -6.68 -10.21
N LEU A 50 14.71 -7.53 -9.82
CA LEU A 50 14.78 -8.13 -8.50
C LEU A 50 14.95 -7.08 -7.40
N ARG A 51 15.83 -6.10 -7.59
CA ARG A 51 16.02 -4.97 -6.67
C ARG A 51 14.71 -4.19 -6.48
N ARG A 52 13.95 -3.98 -7.55
CA ARG A 52 12.64 -3.33 -7.49
C ARG A 52 11.64 -4.15 -6.68
N MET A 53 11.56 -5.47 -6.92
CA MET A 53 10.65 -6.38 -6.19
C MET A 53 11.02 -6.41 -4.70
N HIS A 54 12.28 -6.54 -4.38
CA HIS A 54 12.78 -6.49 -3.01
C HIS A 54 12.46 -5.16 -2.32
N ARG A 55 12.70 -4.04 -2.98
CA ARG A 55 12.41 -2.70 -2.43
C ARG A 55 10.93 -2.49 -2.08
N TYR A 56 10.03 -3.13 -2.82
CA TYR A 56 8.60 -3.13 -2.50
C TYR A 56 8.20 -4.23 -1.51
N GLY A 57 9.12 -5.08 -1.07
CA GLY A 57 8.85 -6.18 -0.15
C GLY A 57 7.95 -7.26 -0.75
N LEU A 58 8.05 -7.48 -2.06
CA LEU A 58 7.35 -8.53 -2.78
C LEU A 58 8.13 -9.85 -2.74
N LEU A 59 9.45 -9.73 -2.70
CA LEU A 59 10.41 -10.83 -2.54
C LEU A 59 11.25 -10.60 -1.29
N SER A 60 11.57 -11.67 -0.56
CA SER A 60 12.53 -11.66 0.55
C SER A 60 13.97 -11.67 0.03
N ASN A 61 14.94 -11.47 0.93
CA ASN A 61 16.36 -11.54 0.58
C ASN A 61 16.80 -12.94 0.08
N GLU A 62 16.10 -13.98 0.51
CA GLU A 62 16.35 -15.37 0.12
C GLU A 62 15.75 -15.70 -1.26
N GLU A 63 14.73 -14.96 -1.67
CA GLU A 63 13.98 -15.14 -2.92
C GLU A 63 14.51 -14.29 -4.08
N LEU A 64 15.81 -13.93 -4.11
CA LEU A 64 16.38 -13.05 -5.14
C LEU A 64 16.73 -13.78 -6.45
N LYS A 65 15.82 -14.61 -6.95
CA LYS A 65 15.92 -15.26 -8.26
C LYS A 65 14.73 -14.88 -9.13
N LEU A 66 14.93 -14.83 -10.45
CA LEU A 66 13.89 -14.48 -11.42
C LEU A 66 12.69 -15.45 -11.39
N ASP A 67 12.94 -16.71 -11.04
CA ASP A 67 11.89 -17.73 -10.93
C ASP A 67 10.85 -17.38 -9.87
N TYR A 68 11.25 -16.80 -8.74
CA TYR A 68 10.31 -16.36 -7.70
C TYR A 68 9.40 -15.20 -8.14
N VAL A 69 9.82 -14.42 -9.15
CA VAL A 69 8.96 -13.38 -9.74
C VAL A 69 7.76 -13.99 -10.46
N LEU A 70 7.92 -15.18 -11.05
CA LEU A 70 6.83 -15.92 -11.68
C LEU A 70 5.80 -16.42 -10.66
N GLY A 71 6.27 -16.78 -9.46
CA GLY A 71 5.44 -17.24 -8.34
C GLY A 71 4.71 -16.14 -7.57
N LEU A 72 4.93 -14.86 -7.89
CA LEU A 72 4.25 -13.76 -7.20
C LEU A 72 2.72 -13.87 -7.33
N THR A 73 2.02 -13.64 -6.22
CA THR A 73 0.55 -13.67 -6.16
C THR A 73 -0.04 -12.26 -6.13
N LEU A 74 -1.32 -12.15 -6.50
CA LEU A 74 -2.10 -10.91 -6.36
C LEU A 74 -2.13 -10.40 -4.91
N ASN A 75 -2.22 -11.32 -3.96
CA ASN A 75 -2.27 -10.98 -2.55
C ASN A 75 -0.99 -10.23 -2.11
N LYS A 76 0.21 -10.75 -2.45
CA LYS A 76 1.49 -10.07 -2.14
C LYS A 76 1.50 -8.61 -2.63
N LEU A 77 0.93 -8.34 -3.82
CA LEU A 77 0.83 -6.97 -4.35
C LEU A 77 -0.23 -6.12 -3.63
N LEU A 78 -1.40 -6.68 -3.32
CA LEU A 78 -2.47 -5.98 -2.61
C LEU A 78 -2.07 -5.66 -1.16
N ASP A 79 -1.30 -6.53 -0.52
CA ASP A 79 -0.79 -6.35 0.84
C ASP A 79 0.19 -5.15 0.94
N ARG A 80 0.88 -4.80 -0.15
CA ARG A 80 1.82 -3.66 -0.19
C ARG A 80 1.18 -2.30 -0.47
N ARG A 81 -0.15 -2.24 -0.63
CA ARG A 81 -0.88 -0.98 -0.82
C ARG A 81 -0.96 -0.21 0.51
N LEU A 82 -0.89 1.11 0.43
CA LEU A 82 -0.97 1.98 1.61
C LEU A 82 -2.23 1.73 2.45
N GLN A 83 -3.38 1.50 1.78
CA GLN A 83 -4.63 1.20 2.47
C GLN A 83 -4.53 -0.07 3.32
N THR A 84 -3.91 -1.12 2.78
CA THR A 84 -3.76 -2.40 3.48
C THR A 84 -2.75 -2.26 4.62
N ARG A 85 -1.61 -1.60 4.38
CA ARG A 85 -0.60 -1.36 5.42
C ARG A 85 -1.17 -0.55 6.58
N LEU A 86 -1.92 0.50 6.28
CA LEU A 86 -2.56 1.33 7.30
C LEU A 86 -3.62 0.56 8.11
N SER A 87 -4.30 -0.41 7.52
CA SER A 87 -5.29 -1.24 8.23
C SER A 87 -4.66 -2.29 9.14
N HIS A 88 -3.42 -2.70 8.86
CA HIS A 88 -2.65 -3.57 9.78
C HIS A 88 -2.12 -2.80 10.98
N ASP A 89 -1.87 -1.50 10.82
CA ASP A 89 -1.51 -0.59 11.91
C ASP A 89 -2.79 -0.13 12.64
N SER A 90 -3.16 -0.84 13.70
CA SER A 90 -4.33 -0.54 14.53
C SER A 90 -4.33 0.87 15.12
N PHE A 91 -3.19 1.57 15.14
CA PHE A 91 -3.04 2.94 15.61
C PHE A 91 -3.74 3.97 14.72
N HIS A 92 -3.79 3.74 13.40
CA HIS A 92 -4.25 4.74 12.43
C HIS A 92 -5.64 4.46 11.88
N SER A 93 -6.11 3.22 11.95
CA SER A 93 -7.46 2.87 11.48
C SER A 93 -8.00 1.59 12.13
N LYS A 94 -9.31 1.61 12.44
CA LYS A 94 -10.02 0.47 13.03
C LYS A 94 -10.50 -0.54 11.98
N SER A 95 -10.52 -0.15 10.72
CA SER A 95 -10.96 -1.01 9.61
C SER A 95 -10.36 -0.58 8.28
N ILE A 96 -10.30 -1.52 7.33
CA ILE A 96 -9.76 -1.27 6.00
C ILE A 96 -10.54 -0.19 5.22
N HIS A 97 -11.83 -0.05 5.47
CA HIS A 97 -12.68 0.99 4.88
C HIS A 97 -12.38 2.36 5.48
N GLN A 98 -12.18 2.43 6.81
CA GLN A 98 -11.74 3.65 7.48
C GLN A 98 -10.37 4.09 7.01
N ALA A 99 -9.41 3.16 6.87
CA ALA A 99 -8.10 3.45 6.29
C ALA A 99 -8.22 4.16 4.94
N ARG A 100 -9.10 3.67 4.05
CA ARG A 100 -9.34 4.32 2.76
C ARG A 100 -9.85 5.75 2.89
N THR A 101 -10.78 5.99 3.80
CA THR A 101 -11.36 7.31 4.05
C THR A 101 -10.31 8.29 4.57
N VAL A 102 -9.53 7.87 5.56
CA VAL A 102 -8.46 8.66 6.18
C VAL A 102 -7.38 9.05 5.16
N ILE A 103 -6.98 8.11 4.27
CA ILE A 103 -6.03 8.40 3.18
C ILE A 103 -6.63 9.43 2.21
N LYS A 104 -7.86 9.23 1.74
CA LYS A 104 -8.51 10.15 0.79
C LYS A 104 -8.68 11.56 1.35
N HIS A 105 -8.92 11.67 2.63
CA HIS A 105 -9.05 12.96 3.32
C HIS A 105 -7.71 13.59 3.66
N ARG A 106 -6.59 13.06 3.14
CA ARG A 106 -5.23 13.61 3.32
C ARG A 106 -4.76 13.68 4.78
N HIS A 107 -5.20 12.74 5.61
CA HIS A 107 -4.74 12.66 6.99
C HIS A 107 -3.47 11.84 7.16
N ILE A 108 -2.96 11.19 6.09
CA ILE A 108 -1.79 10.31 6.13
C ILE A 108 -0.63 10.93 5.35
N ARG A 109 0.56 10.85 5.96
CA ARG A 109 1.85 11.14 5.31
C ARG A 109 2.73 9.90 5.27
N VAL A 110 3.55 9.81 4.25
CA VAL A 110 4.61 8.81 4.13
C VAL A 110 5.94 9.56 4.08
N GLY A 111 6.69 9.51 5.17
CA GLY A 111 7.82 10.41 5.38
C GLY A 111 7.38 11.88 5.47
N LYS A 112 7.88 12.72 4.56
CA LYS A 112 7.53 14.14 4.49
C LYS A 112 6.28 14.45 3.64
N ASN A 113 5.88 13.51 2.76
CA ASN A 113 4.85 13.77 1.75
C ASN A 113 3.47 13.29 2.17
N LEU A 114 2.45 14.13 1.99
CA LEU A 114 1.04 13.75 2.12
C LEU A 114 0.63 12.84 0.96
N VAL A 115 -0.03 11.72 1.27
CA VAL A 115 -0.50 10.76 0.28
C VAL A 115 -2.01 10.61 0.37
N ASN A 116 -2.72 10.87 -0.75
CA ASN A 116 -4.17 10.74 -0.85
C ASN A 116 -4.63 9.55 -1.70
N ALA A 117 -3.68 8.75 -2.21
CA ALA A 117 -3.95 7.61 -3.07
C ALA A 117 -3.93 6.29 -2.28
N PRO A 118 -5.08 5.62 -2.07
CA PRO A 118 -5.14 4.33 -1.36
C PRO A 118 -4.35 3.22 -2.06
N SER A 119 -4.17 3.33 -3.38
CA SER A 119 -3.42 2.38 -4.20
C SER A 119 -1.90 2.59 -4.19
N PHE A 120 -1.40 3.57 -3.44
CA PHE A 120 0.04 3.83 -3.33
C PHE A 120 0.78 2.59 -2.80
N MET A 121 1.83 2.17 -3.52
CA MET A 121 2.67 1.04 -3.13
C MET A 121 3.73 1.50 -2.15
N VAL A 122 3.68 0.96 -0.94
CA VAL A 122 4.60 1.32 0.14
C VAL A 122 5.90 0.52 0.01
N ARG A 123 7.04 1.21 0.02
CA ARG A 123 8.36 0.57 0.09
C ARG A 123 8.63 0.07 1.51
N THR A 124 9.40 -0.99 1.65
CA THR A 124 9.79 -1.55 2.97
C THR A 124 10.41 -0.51 3.90
N GLU A 125 11.32 0.30 3.39
CA GLU A 125 11.96 1.39 4.14
C GLU A 125 10.99 2.50 4.58
N SER A 126 9.95 2.74 3.77
CA SER A 126 8.97 3.79 4.02
C SER A 126 7.84 3.36 4.96
N GLU A 127 7.70 2.07 5.20
CA GLU A 127 6.64 1.50 6.03
C GLU A 127 6.70 2.03 7.47
N LYS A 128 7.89 2.11 8.04
CA LYS A 128 8.14 2.68 9.38
C LYS A 128 7.90 4.20 9.47
N ARG A 129 7.72 4.86 8.33
CA ARG A 129 7.54 6.32 8.24
C ARG A 129 6.11 6.72 7.86
N ILE A 130 5.16 5.80 7.99
CA ILE A 130 3.73 6.09 7.80
C ILE A 130 3.21 6.70 9.10
N ASN A 131 2.77 7.96 9.05
CA ASN A 131 2.28 8.70 10.21
C ASN A 131 1.07 9.57 9.83
N LEU A 132 0.38 10.07 10.85
CA LEU A 132 -0.64 11.10 10.67
C LEU A 132 -0.03 12.42 10.19
N ALA A 133 -0.79 13.19 9.44
CA ALA A 133 -0.38 14.52 9.02
C ALA A 133 -0.45 15.50 10.21
N PRO A 134 0.51 16.43 10.37
CA PRO A 134 0.58 17.34 11.54
C PRO A 134 -0.67 18.19 11.75
N LEU A 135 -1.39 18.52 10.66
CA LEU A 135 -2.63 19.30 10.68
C LEU A 135 -3.89 18.41 10.76
N SER A 136 -3.73 17.10 10.90
CA SER A 136 -4.85 16.16 10.98
C SER A 136 -5.58 16.32 12.31
N PRO A 137 -6.92 16.36 12.33
CA PRO A 137 -7.70 16.31 13.57
C PRO A 137 -7.43 15.07 14.42
N PHE A 138 -6.98 13.99 13.81
CA PHE A 138 -6.61 12.75 14.50
C PHE A 138 -5.29 12.87 15.26
N GLU A 139 -4.34 13.67 14.76
CA GLU A 139 -3.09 13.97 15.47
C GLU A 139 -3.33 14.93 16.63
N THR A 140 -4.13 15.97 16.37
CA THR A 140 -4.38 17.04 17.36
C THR A 140 -5.51 16.72 18.32
N ASN A 141 -6.14 15.54 18.26
CA ASN A 141 -7.29 15.13 19.07
C ASN A 141 -8.43 16.16 19.11
N LYS A 142 -8.55 16.98 18.06
CA LYS A 142 -9.60 17.98 17.96
C LYS A 142 -10.98 17.33 17.87
N PRO A 143 -11.95 17.70 18.69
CA PRO A 143 -13.28 17.12 18.66
C PRO A 143 -13.96 17.36 17.31
N SER A 144 -14.66 16.34 16.81
CA SER A 144 -15.42 16.38 15.56
C SER A 144 -16.53 17.43 15.64
N ARG A 145 -17.07 17.85 14.48
CA ARG A 145 -18.23 18.77 14.42
C ARG A 145 -19.41 18.27 15.25
N THR A 146 -19.71 16.98 15.17
CA THR A 146 -20.79 16.34 15.92
C THR A 146 -20.53 16.33 17.42
N SER A 147 -19.27 16.05 17.83
CA SER A 147 -18.85 16.09 19.21
C SER A 147 -18.93 17.51 19.80
N LYS A 148 -18.50 18.52 19.02
CA LYS A 148 -18.65 19.93 19.42
C LYS A 148 -20.11 20.35 19.60
N LYS A 149 -21.01 19.88 18.72
CA LYS A 149 -22.44 20.16 18.82
C LYS A 149 -23.07 19.50 20.06
N LYS A 150 -22.71 18.26 20.37
CA LYS A 150 -23.15 17.56 21.58
C LYS A 150 -22.67 18.26 22.85
N ASN A 151 -21.42 18.71 22.86
CA ASN A 151 -20.85 19.40 24.03
C ASN A 151 -21.43 20.81 24.23
N LYS A 152 -21.86 21.51 23.15
CA LYS A 152 -22.61 22.77 23.26
C LYS A 152 -24.01 22.59 23.84
N GLY A 153 -24.66 21.46 23.57
CA GLY A 153 -25.98 21.14 24.13
C GLY A 153 -25.97 20.62 25.57
N LYS A 154 -24.77 20.38 26.13
CA LYS A 154 -24.56 19.93 27.52
C LYS A 154 -24.06 21.03 28.47
N LYS A 155 -24.18 22.32 28.11
CA LYS A 155 -23.95 23.37 29.11
C LYS A 155 -25.00 23.24 30.21
N PRO A 156 -24.61 23.12 31.48
CA PRO A 156 -25.57 23.13 32.57
C PRO A 156 -26.35 24.45 32.50
N ALA A 157 -27.66 24.35 32.59
CA ALA A 157 -28.48 25.50 32.93
C ALA A 157 -28.11 25.90 34.37
N GLU A 158 -27.54 27.06 34.51
CA GLU A 158 -27.41 27.77 35.80
C GLU A 158 -28.80 28.24 36.22
#